data_c66e0519a3a12cb6109402febbc77a96
#
_entry.id   c66e0519a3a12cb6109402febbc77a96
#
_cell.length_a   1.000
_cell.length_b   1.000
_cell.length_c   1.000
_cell.angle_alpha   90.00
_cell.angle_beta   90.00
_cell.angle_gamma   90.00
#
_symmetry.space_group_name_H-M   'P 1'
#
loop_
_entity.id
_entity.type
_entity.pdbx_description
1 polymer ?
#
loop_
_entity_poly.entity_id
_entity_poly.type
_entity_poly.pdbx_seq_one_letter_code
_entity_poly.pdbx_strand_id
1 'polypeptide(L)'
;MPFDAQTRIGDVVLEYPAAMRVFEALNIDYCCGGHRTLAEACAHASHALPEVLGRLELLPLAVPAPSDPGIWQERSLTDLITHIEARHHAFTRSELDRVAPLMDKVLGVHGGHHPELARIAQCFQAMDSDLRPHLEKEERILFPFIRAMESGAPASGCFGTIQNPIRAMQNEHEQVGDIL
;
A
#
# COMPACT_ATOMS: atom_id res chain seq x y z
N MET A 1 7.14 -23.87 -6.27
CA MET A 1 6.63 -23.19 -5.06
C MET A 1 6.93 -24.04 -3.84
N PRO A 2 7.26 -23.44 -2.69
CA PRO A 2 7.50 -24.18 -1.44
C PRO A 2 6.20 -24.66 -0.76
N PHE A 3 5.02 -24.34 -1.32
CA PHE A 3 3.72 -24.61 -0.71
C PHE A 3 3.02 -25.79 -1.39
N ASP A 4 2.40 -26.62 -0.58
CA ASP A 4 1.57 -27.76 -0.99
C ASP A 4 0.17 -27.70 -0.36
N ALA A 5 -0.64 -28.72 -0.63
CA ALA A 5 -2.01 -28.84 -0.11
C ALA A 5 -2.10 -28.79 1.43
N GLN A 6 -1.06 -29.19 2.13
CA GLN A 6 -1.00 -29.29 3.58
C GLN A 6 -0.41 -28.05 4.26
N THR A 7 0.17 -27.14 3.48
CA THR A 7 0.71 -25.88 4.01
C THR A 7 -0.43 -25.03 4.58
N ARG A 8 -0.23 -24.50 5.79
CA ARG A 8 -1.22 -23.61 6.42
C ARG A 8 -1.24 -22.26 5.70
N ILE A 9 -2.44 -21.71 5.47
CA ILE A 9 -2.55 -20.44 4.75
C ILE A 9 -1.93 -19.26 5.51
N GLY A 10 -1.91 -19.30 6.84
CA GLY A 10 -1.19 -18.32 7.66
C GLY A 10 0.32 -18.35 7.41
N ASP A 11 0.91 -19.54 7.26
CA ASP A 11 2.34 -19.69 6.97
C ASP A 11 2.67 -19.18 5.56
N VAL A 12 1.77 -19.43 4.58
CA VAL A 12 1.89 -18.87 3.22
C VAL A 12 1.95 -17.34 3.25
N VAL A 13 1.08 -16.69 4.01
CA VAL A 13 1.03 -15.23 4.11
C VAL A 13 2.25 -14.66 4.82
N LEU A 14 2.73 -15.35 5.87
CA LEU A 14 3.96 -14.94 6.57
C LEU A 14 5.19 -14.98 5.67
N GLU A 15 5.30 -16.03 4.85
CA GLU A 15 6.45 -16.23 3.97
C GLU A 15 6.33 -15.42 2.67
N TYR A 16 5.09 -15.26 2.16
CA TYR A 16 4.74 -14.52 0.95
C TYR A 16 3.58 -13.54 1.20
N PRO A 17 3.84 -12.34 1.72
CA PRO A 17 2.79 -11.36 2.00
C PRO A 17 1.92 -11.00 0.78
N ALA A 18 2.48 -11.08 -0.44
CA ALA A 18 1.73 -10.87 -1.67
C ALA A 18 0.57 -11.88 -1.87
N ALA A 19 0.63 -13.06 -1.23
CA ALA A 19 -0.44 -14.06 -1.25
C ALA A 19 -1.75 -13.55 -0.67
N MET A 20 -1.71 -12.57 0.25
CA MET A 20 -2.91 -11.94 0.80
C MET A 20 -3.85 -11.44 -0.30
N ARG A 21 -3.32 -10.82 -1.35
CA ARG A 21 -4.11 -10.30 -2.47
C ARG A 21 -4.83 -11.40 -3.26
N VAL A 22 -4.20 -12.56 -3.40
CA VAL A 22 -4.82 -13.72 -4.05
C VAL A 22 -5.95 -14.25 -3.18
N PHE A 23 -5.72 -14.40 -1.87
CA PHE A 23 -6.72 -14.89 -0.94
C PHE A 23 -7.91 -13.93 -0.80
N GLU A 24 -7.68 -12.62 -0.76
CA GLU A 24 -8.72 -11.59 -0.74
C GLU A 24 -9.58 -11.65 -2.02
N ALA A 25 -8.94 -11.70 -3.19
CA ALA A 25 -9.64 -11.78 -4.48
C ALA A 25 -10.51 -13.05 -4.62
N LEU A 26 -10.16 -14.12 -3.88
CA LEU A 26 -10.88 -15.39 -3.86
C LEU A 26 -11.77 -15.54 -2.62
N ASN A 27 -11.89 -14.52 -1.78
CA ASN A 27 -12.61 -14.56 -0.50
C ASN A 27 -12.16 -15.74 0.41
N ILE A 28 -10.88 -16.08 0.39
CA ILE A 28 -10.27 -17.07 1.26
C ILE A 28 -9.86 -16.35 2.56
N ASP A 29 -10.45 -16.77 3.69
CA ASP A 29 -10.15 -16.20 5.01
C ASP A 29 -8.80 -16.71 5.55
N TYR A 30 -7.75 -15.94 5.30
CA TYR A 30 -6.39 -16.21 5.79
C TYR A 30 -6.14 -15.63 7.20
N CYS A 31 -6.99 -14.75 7.70
CA CYS A 31 -6.85 -14.09 8.99
C CYS A 31 -7.36 -14.99 10.13
N CYS A 32 -8.68 -15.18 10.21
CA CYS A 32 -9.30 -16.03 11.25
C CYS A 32 -9.13 -17.53 10.91
N GLY A 33 -9.10 -17.85 9.63
CA GLY A 33 -8.89 -19.21 9.10
C GLY A 33 -7.43 -19.59 8.85
N GLY A 34 -6.46 -18.79 9.31
CA GLY A 34 -5.02 -19.00 9.03
C GLY A 34 -4.44 -20.34 9.49
N HIS A 35 -5.10 -21.03 10.41
CA HIS A 35 -4.73 -22.36 10.90
C HIS A 35 -5.09 -23.49 9.92
N ARG A 36 -5.97 -23.24 8.94
CA ARG A 36 -6.39 -24.23 7.93
C ARG A 36 -5.28 -24.46 6.91
N THR A 37 -5.26 -25.67 6.36
CA THR A 37 -4.40 -25.98 5.21
C THR A 37 -4.94 -25.30 3.94
N LEU A 38 -4.08 -25.13 2.93
CA LEU A 38 -4.49 -24.63 1.61
C LEU A 38 -5.66 -25.44 1.03
N ALA A 39 -5.62 -26.77 1.15
CA ALA A 39 -6.70 -27.63 0.67
C ALA A 39 -8.03 -27.36 1.39
N GLU A 40 -8.02 -27.26 2.73
CA GLU A 40 -9.22 -26.98 3.52
C GLU A 40 -9.77 -25.58 3.26
N ALA A 41 -8.91 -24.58 3.16
CA ALA A 41 -9.30 -23.21 2.90
C ALA A 41 -9.92 -23.03 1.50
N CYS A 42 -9.32 -23.66 0.48
CA CYS A 42 -9.86 -23.69 -0.87
C CYS A 42 -11.22 -24.37 -0.90
N ALA A 43 -11.37 -25.53 -0.26
CA ALA A 43 -12.65 -26.26 -0.19
C ALA A 43 -13.72 -25.42 0.51
N HIS A 44 -13.38 -24.74 1.60
CA HIS A 44 -14.30 -23.87 2.34
C HIS A 44 -14.77 -22.67 1.52
N ALA A 45 -13.88 -22.09 0.71
CA ALA A 45 -14.20 -20.98 -0.20
C ALA A 45 -14.73 -21.43 -1.57
N SER A 46 -14.96 -22.74 -1.78
CA SER A 46 -15.45 -23.33 -3.03
C SER A 46 -14.54 -23.10 -4.24
N HIS A 47 -13.22 -23.05 -4.02
CA HIS A 47 -12.21 -22.95 -5.07
C HIS A 47 -11.44 -24.26 -5.27
N ALA A 48 -11.02 -24.54 -6.51
CA ALA A 48 -10.16 -25.66 -6.79
C ALA A 48 -8.71 -25.35 -6.36
N LEU A 49 -8.12 -26.22 -5.54
CA LEU A 49 -6.74 -26.04 -5.06
C LEU A 49 -5.72 -25.79 -6.19
N PRO A 50 -5.75 -26.51 -7.36
CA PRO A 50 -4.80 -26.23 -8.45
C PRO A 50 -4.94 -24.81 -9.02
N GLU A 51 -6.13 -24.23 -9.03
CA GLU A 51 -6.35 -22.86 -9.48
C GLU A 51 -5.67 -21.87 -8.53
N VAL A 52 -5.86 -22.07 -7.23
CA VAL A 52 -5.27 -21.20 -6.20
C VAL A 52 -3.75 -21.29 -6.22
N LEU A 53 -3.19 -22.50 -6.29
CA LEU A 53 -1.74 -22.72 -6.43
C LEU A 53 -1.19 -22.04 -7.69
N GLY A 54 -1.86 -22.17 -8.83
CA GLY A 54 -1.46 -21.49 -10.07
C GLY A 54 -1.43 -19.96 -9.95
N ARG A 55 -2.38 -19.36 -9.22
CA ARG A 55 -2.37 -17.91 -8.95
C ARG A 55 -1.23 -17.49 -8.01
N LEU A 56 -0.95 -18.31 -6.99
CA LEU A 56 0.19 -18.09 -6.09
C LEU A 56 1.53 -18.19 -6.83
N GLU A 57 1.65 -19.09 -7.79
CA GLU A 57 2.86 -19.25 -8.62
C GLU A 57 3.15 -18.05 -9.53
N LEU A 58 2.10 -17.34 -9.93
CA LEU A 58 2.22 -16.13 -10.74
C LEU A 58 2.61 -14.89 -9.94
N LEU A 59 2.60 -14.99 -8.60
CA LEU A 59 3.04 -13.87 -7.78
C LEU A 59 4.53 -13.61 -8.03
N PRO A 60 4.91 -12.33 -8.27
CA PRO A 60 6.32 -12.01 -8.33
C PRO A 60 6.95 -12.40 -7.00
N LEU A 61 8.01 -13.21 -7.06
CA LEU A 61 8.93 -13.34 -5.94
C LEU A 61 9.25 -11.90 -5.52
N ALA A 62 9.05 -11.57 -4.26
CA ALA A 62 9.38 -10.25 -3.76
C ALA A 62 10.88 -10.03 -4.00
N VAL A 63 11.19 -9.49 -5.16
CA VAL A 63 12.52 -8.95 -5.43
C VAL A 63 12.53 -7.67 -4.61
N PRO A 64 13.40 -7.53 -3.61
CA PRO A 64 13.62 -6.24 -2.98
C PRO A 64 13.85 -5.25 -4.12
N ALA A 65 13.02 -4.21 -4.21
CA ALA A 65 13.31 -3.14 -5.14
C ALA A 65 14.76 -2.71 -4.87
N PRO A 66 15.59 -2.56 -5.89
CA PRO A 66 16.96 -2.11 -5.69
C PRO A 66 16.87 -0.74 -4.99
N SER A 67 17.06 -0.78 -3.69
CA SER A 67 17.08 0.39 -2.81
C SER A 67 18.50 0.95 -2.78
N ASP A 68 19.09 1.15 -3.96
CA ASP A 68 20.32 1.93 -4.05
C ASP A 68 19.94 3.41 -4.20
N PRO A 69 20.06 4.22 -3.12
CA PRO A 69 19.79 5.65 -3.19
C PRO A 69 20.65 6.36 -4.24
N GLY A 70 21.80 5.78 -4.62
CA GLY A 70 22.71 6.32 -5.62
C GLY A 70 22.11 6.39 -7.02
N ILE A 71 21.17 5.50 -7.35
CA ILE A 71 20.52 5.49 -8.67
C ILE A 71 19.80 6.84 -8.95
N TRP A 72 19.20 7.44 -7.93
CA TRP A 72 18.41 8.67 -8.08
C TRP A 72 19.28 9.93 -8.17
N GLN A 73 20.55 9.87 -7.74
CA GLN A 73 21.48 11.01 -7.85
C GLN A 73 21.89 11.26 -9.30
N GLU A 74 21.82 10.23 -10.15
CA GLU A 74 22.20 10.31 -11.57
C GLU A 74 20.99 10.50 -12.51
N ARG A 75 19.76 10.46 -11.99
CA ARG A 75 18.53 10.58 -12.78
C ARG A 75 17.95 11.99 -12.70
N SER A 76 17.08 12.31 -13.67
CA SER A 76 16.32 13.56 -13.66
C SER A 76 15.30 13.60 -12.52
N LEU A 77 14.92 14.79 -12.07
CA LEU A 77 13.82 14.97 -11.13
C LEU A 77 12.49 14.49 -11.74
N THR A 78 12.32 14.64 -13.04
CA THR A 78 11.15 14.14 -13.78
C THR A 78 11.06 12.62 -13.71
N ASP A 79 12.18 11.88 -13.83
CA ASP A 79 12.19 10.42 -13.68
C ASP A 79 11.85 10.00 -12.25
N LEU A 80 12.39 10.70 -11.25
CA LEU A 80 12.08 10.46 -9.86
C LEU A 80 10.60 10.67 -9.56
N ILE A 81 10.03 11.79 -10.01
CA ILE A 81 8.60 12.09 -9.87
C ILE A 81 7.75 11.00 -10.53
N THR A 82 8.09 10.60 -11.76
CA THR A 82 7.37 9.55 -12.47
C THR A 82 7.40 8.22 -11.69
N HIS A 83 8.54 7.90 -11.09
CA HIS A 83 8.66 6.73 -10.22
C HIS A 83 7.78 6.85 -8.96
N ILE A 84 7.80 7.99 -8.29
CA ILE A 84 6.99 8.25 -7.10
C ILE A 84 5.49 8.07 -7.43
N GLU A 85 5.00 8.71 -8.50
CA GLU A 85 3.61 8.62 -8.93
C GLU A 85 3.21 7.17 -9.27
N ALA A 86 4.02 6.50 -10.09
CA ALA A 86 3.69 5.16 -10.60
C ALA A 86 3.82 4.05 -9.56
N ARG A 87 4.73 4.19 -8.59
CA ARG A 87 5.03 3.13 -7.61
C ARG A 87 4.46 3.44 -6.24
N HIS A 88 4.77 4.61 -5.70
CA HIS A 88 4.41 4.95 -4.32
C HIS A 88 2.98 5.46 -4.22
N HIS A 89 2.60 6.46 -5.03
CA HIS A 89 1.24 7.01 -4.98
C HIS A 89 0.18 6.00 -5.41
N ALA A 90 0.42 5.29 -6.51
CA ALA A 90 -0.49 4.26 -6.98
C ALA A 90 -0.64 3.13 -5.95
N PHE A 91 0.47 2.68 -5.33
CA PHE A 91 0.45 1.70 -4.26
C PHE A 91 -0.32 2.21 -3.05
N THR A 92 0.01 3.41 -2.56
CA THR A 92 -0.63 4.00 -1.37
C THR A 92 -2.14 4.10 -1.55
N ARG A 93 -2.62 4.65 -2.68
CA ARG A 93 -4.06 4.72 -2.96
C ARG A 93 -4.72 3.34 -2.97
N SER A 94 -4.10 2.40 -3.66
CA SER A 94 -4.60 1.02 -3.73
C SER A 94 -4.68 0.37 -2.35
N GLU A 95 -3.68 0.59 -1.48
CA GLU A 95 -3.70 0.01 -0.13
C GLU A 95 -4.70 0.71 0.80
N LEU A 96 -4.85 2.02 0.70
CA LEU A 96 -5.88 2.74 1.45
C LEU A 96 -7.29 2.22 1.10
N ASP A 97 -7.58 2.06 -0.20
CA ASP A 97 -8.86 1.52 -0.66
C ASP A 97 -9.08 0.06 -0.21
N ARG A 98 -8.02 -0.74 -0.16
CA ARG A 98 -8.07 -2.14 0.26
C ARG A 98 -8.21 -2.29 1.77
N VAL A 99 -7.47 -1.51 2.55
CA VAL A 99 -7.40 -1.66 4.01
C VAL A 99 -8.65 -1.10 4.69
N ALA A 100 -9.27 -0.04 4.16
CA ALA A 100 -10.46 0.57 4.76
C ALA A 100 -11.58 -0.45 5.06
N PRO A 101 -12.08 -1.25 4.09
CA PRO A 101 -13.12 -2.23 4.36
C PRO A 101 -12.67 -3.38 5.27
N LEU A 102 -11.36 -3.71 5.28
CA LEU A 102 -10.82 -4.71 6.21
C LEU A 102 -10.83 -4.21 7.66
N MET A 103 -10.49 -2.93 7.88
CA MET A 103 -10.58 -2.29 9.18
C MET A 103 -12.03 -2.29 9.71
N ASP A 104 -12.99 -1.93 8.87
CA ASP A 104 -14.41 -1.96 9.23
C ASP A 104 -14.86 -3.37 9.61
N LYS A 105 -14.46 -4.38 8.82
CA LYS A 105 -14.77 -5.78 9.08
C LYS A 105 -14.19 -6.25 10.41
N VAL A 106 -12.90 -6.00 10.64
CA VAL A 106 -12.20 -6.42 11.88
C VAL A 106 -12.81 -5.73 13.09
N LEU A 107 -13.07 -4.44 13.03
CA LEU A 107 -13.71 -3.70 14.10
C LEU A 107 -15.13 -4.23 14.38
N GLY A 108 -15.92 -4.52 13.35
CA GLY A 108 -17.27 -5.04 13.49
C GLY A 108 -17.33 -6.43 14.13
N VAL A 109 -16.36 -7.30 13.82
CA VAL A 109 -16.33 -8.69 14.33
C VAL A 109 -15.69 -8.78 15.71
N HIS A 110 -14.62 -8.05 15.95
CA HIS A 110 -13.76 -8.21 17.14
C HIS A 110 -13.81 -7.02 18.11
N GLY A 111 -14.31 -5.85 17.70
CA GLY A 111 -14.27 -4.62 18.49
C GLY A 111 -14.97 -4.72 19.84
N GLY A 112 -15.98 -5.60 20.00
CA GLY A 112 -16.65 -5.84 21.28
C GLY A 112 -15.75 -6.49 22.36
N HIS A 113 -14.72 -7.23 21.94
CA HIS A 113 -13.76 -7.90 22.82
C HIS A 113 -12.37 -7.25 22.79
N HIS A 114 -12.12 -6.39 21.79
CA HIS A 114 -10.85 -5.74 21.52
C HIS A 114 -11.07 -4.24 21.32
N PRO A 115 -11.28 -3.47 22.40
CA PRO A 115 -11.58 -2.03 22.32
C PRO A 115 -10.44 -1.21 21.68
N GLU A 116 -9.19 -1.71 21.73
CA GLU A 116 -8.02 -1.11 21.07
C GLU A 116 -8.19 -1.00 19.56
N LEU A 117 -8.99 -1.87 18.91
CA LEU A 117 -9.25 -1.82 17.48
C LEU A 117 -9.97 -0.53 17.06
N ALA A 118 -10.78 0.04 17.92
CA ALA A 118 -11.43 1.32 17.65
C ALA A 118 -10.40 2.44 17.52
N ARG A 119 -9.35 2.42 18.34
CA ARG A 119 -8.25 3.39 18.27
C ARG A 119 -7.44 3.20 16.98
N ILE A 120 -7.13 1.96 16.60
CA ILE A 120 -6.42 1.66 15.35
C ILE A 120 -7.23 2.14 14.14
N ALA A 121 -8.54 1.88 14.11
CA ALA A 121 -9.41 2.36 13.04
C ALA A 121 -9.44 3.90 12.95
N GLN A 122 -9.47 4.60 14.09
CA GLN A 122 -9.39 6.06 14.11
C GLN A 122 -8.06 6.58 13.57
N CYS A 123 -6.93 5.98 13.96
CA CYS A 123 -5.62 6.35 13.43
C CYS A 123 -5.54 6.11 11.91
N PHE A 124 -6.05 4.98 11.43
CA PHE A 124 -6.12 4.70 10.00
C PHE A 124 -6.96 5.73 9.23
N GLN A 125 -8.14 6.09 9.75
CA GLN A 125 -9.01 7.09 9.13
C GLN A 125 -8.36 8.48 9.09
N ALA A 126 -7.66 8.87 10.16
CA ALA A 126 -6.92 10.12 10.20
C ALA A 126 -5.80 10.11 9.14
N MET A 127 -5.01 9.05 9.08
CA MET A 127 -3.96 8.88 8.08
C MET A 127 -4.52 8.92 6.64
N ASP A 128 -5.61 8.20 6.35
CA ASP A 128 -6.25 8.21 5.03
C ASP A 128 -6.72 9.61 4.63
N SER A 129 -7.33 10.34 5.58
CA SER A 129 -7.83 11.70 5.37
C SER A 129 -6.71 12.71 5.09
N ASP A 130 -5.52 12.49 5.62
CA ASP A 130 -4.37 13.37 5.43
C ASP A 130 -3.57 13.00 4.16
N LEU A 131 -3.36 11.69 3.92
CA LEU A 131 -2.55 11.22 2.79
C LEU A 131 -3.18 11.53 1.43
N ARG A 132 -4.48 11.31 1.24
CA ARG A 132 -5.11 11.53 -0.08
C ARG A 132 -4.97 12.97 -0.58
N PRO A 133 -5.31 14.01 0.21
CA PRO A 133 -5.08 15.39 -0.22
C PRO A 133 -3.59 15.73 -0.39
N HIS A 134 -2.71 15.12 0.43
CA HIS A 134 -1.27 15.28 0.30
C HIS A 134 -0.77 14.82 -1.08
N LEU A 135 -1.06 13.56 -1.47
CA LEU A 135 -0.71 13.03 -2.78
C LEU A 135 -1.26 13.91 -3.93
N GLU A 136 -2.49 14.42 -3.78
CA GLU A 136 -3.08 15.33 -4.79
C GLU A 136 -2.33 16.66 -4.90
N LYS A 137 -1.89 17.24 -3.77
CA LYS A 137 -1.12 18.49 -3.79
C LYS A 137 0.23 18.29 -4.48
N GLU A 138 0.90 17.18 -4.21
CA GLU A 138 2.15 16.86 -4.90
C GLU A 138 1.94 16.72 -6.41
N GLU A 139 0.98 15.92 -6.85
CA GLU A 139 0.72 15.65 -8.27
C GLU A 139 0.19 16.87 -9.04
N ARG A 140 -0.62 17.71 -8.40
CA ARG A 140 -1.26 18.85 -9.08
C ARG A 140 -0.48 20.16 -8.94
N ILE A 141 0.36 20.29 -7.95
CA ILE A 141 1.03 21.56 -7.64
C ILE A 141 2.54 21.42 -7.67
N LEU A 142 3.12 20.56 -6.81
CA LEU A 142 4.55 20.50 -6.60
C LEU A 142 5.28 19.85 -7.82
N PHE A 143 4.84 18.68 -8.23
CA PHE A 143 5.48 17.91 -9.29
C PHE A 143 5.44 18.61 -10.67
N PRO A 144 4.31 19.18 -11.12
CA PRO A 144 4.29 19.99 -12.36
C PRO A 144 5.23 21.18 -12.31
N PHE A 145 5.34 21.83 -11.14
CA PHE A 145 6.26 22.95 -11.00
C PHE A 145 7.73 22.53 -11.10
N ILE A 146 8.10 21.41 -10.46
CA ILE A 146 9.47 20.85 -10.53
C ILE A 146 9.80 20.45 -11.98
N ARG A 147 8.89 19.77 -12.69
CA ARG A 147 9.07 19.40 -14.10
C ARG A 147 9.26 20.62 -15.00
N ALA A 148 8.48 21.69 -14.77
CA ALA A 148 8.65 22.94 -15.53
C ALA A 148 10.01 23.58 -15.26
N MET A 149 10.44 23.65 -14.00
CA MET A 149 11.77 24.18 -13.66
C MET A 149 12.90 23.37 -14.31
N GLU A 150 12.84 22.06 -14.27
CA GLU A 150 13.86 21.18 -14.85
C GLU A 150 13.97 21.34 -16.37
N SER A 151 12.82 21.50 -17.05
CA SER A 151 12.78 21.73 -18.52
C SER A 151 13.16 23.15 -18.95
N GLY A 152 13.39 24.07 -17.99
CA GLY A 152 13.60 25.49 -18.28
C GLY A 152 12.35 26.25 -18.75
N ALA A 153 11.16 25.63 -18.60
CA ALA A 153 9.90 26.28 -18.90
C ALA A 153 9.54 27.29 -17.78
N PRO A 154 8.72 28.33 -18.12
CA PRO A 154 8.21 29.24 -17.10
C PRO A 154 7.45 28.49 -16.04
N ALA A 155 8.01 28.41 -14.82
CA ALA A 155 7.34 27.82 -13.67
C ALA A 155 6.67 28.94 -12.87
N SER A 156 5.34 28.98 -12.88
CA SER A 156 4.56 29.94 -12.11
C SER A 156 3.62 29.20 -11.15
N GLY A 157 3.63 29.61 -9.89
CA GLY A 157 2.73 29.08 -8.87
C GLY A 157 2.25 30.20 -7.97
N CYS A 158 1.02 30.10 -7.46
CA CYS A 158 0.44 31.09 -6.52
C CYS A 158 1.09 31.09 -5.13
N PHE A 159 2.10 30.19 -4.92
CA PHE A 159 2.81 30.03 -3.65
C PHE A 159 4.10 30.84 -3.51
N GLY A 160 4.46 31.66 -4.50
CA GLY A 160 5.63 32.56 -4.52
C GLY A 160 6.93 31.80 -4.81
N THR A 161 7.48 31.07 -3.85
CA THR A 161 8.71 30.27 -4.02
C THR A 161 8.43 28.80 -3.81
N ILE A 162 9.20 27.92 -4.46
CA ILE A 162 9.10 26.46 -4.30
C ILE A 162 9.33 25.98 -2.86
N GLN A 163 10.05 26.77 -2.06
CA GLN A 163 10.30 26.48 -0.65
C GLN A 163 9.00 26.39 0.17
N ASN A 164 7.96 27.11 -0.22
CA ASN A 164 6.69 27.13 0.51
C ASN A 164 5.93 25.81 0.38
N PRO A 165 5.66 25.26 -0.83
CA PRO A 165 5.04 23.93 -0.93
C PRO A 165 5.94 22.81 -0.38
N ILE A 166 7.26 22.86 -0.53
CA ILE A 166 8.16 21.88 0.07
C ILE A 166 8.01 21.86 1.61
N ARG A 167 8.02 23.03 2.25
CA ARG A 167 7.83 23.11 3.71
C ARG A 167 6.45 22.61 4.14
N ALA A 168 5.41 22.91 3.38
CA ALA A 168 4.07 22.40 3.66
C ALA A 168 4.04 20.86 3.61
N MET A 169 4.65 20.25 2.59
CA MET A 169 4.74 18.79 2.45
C MET A 169 5.55 18.16 3.59
N GLN A 170 6.67 18.76 3.98
CA GLN A 170 7.48 18.28 5.12
C GLN A 170 6.67 18.28 6.42
N ASN A 171 5.94 19.35 6.71
CA ASN A 171 5.10 19.40 7.91
C ASN A 171 3.98 18.34 7.86
N GLU A 172 3.37 18.11 6.70
CA GLU A 172 2.35 17.07 6.54
C GLU A 172 2.93 15.66 6.76
N HIS A 173 4.16 15.40 6.28
CA HIS A 173 4.87 14.14 6.55
C HIS A 173 5.13 13.91 8.05
N GLU A 174 5.57 14.97 8.76
CA GLU A 174 5.79 14.91 10.23
C GLU A 174 4.48 14.60 10.96
N GLN A 175 3.35 15.27 10.57
CA GLN A 175 2.04 15.03 11.18
C GLN A 175 1.55 13.59 10.97
N VAL A 176 1.72 13.02 9.77
CA VAL A 176 1.37 11.62 9.52
C VAL A 176 2.26 10.67 10.30
N GLY A 177 3.56 10.99 10.43
CA GLY A 177 4.49 10.23 11.25
C GLY A 177 4.11 10.18 12.74
N ASP A 178 3.54 11.27 13.26
CA ASP A 178 3.07 11.36 14.66
C ASP A 178 1.78 10.54 14.93
N ILE A 179 1.03 10.18 13.88
CA ILE A 179 -0.18 9.35 14.00
C ILE A 179 0.19 7.86 14.16
N LEU A 180 1.33 7.44 13.57
CA LEU A 180 1.79 6.04 13.52
C LEU A 180 2.60 5.68 14.75
#